data_644cb45f00dbe78dd31ba34e4c4aec6f
#
_entry.id   644cb45f00dbe78dd31ba34e4c4aec6f
#
_cell.length_a   1.000
_cell.length_b   1.000
_cell.length_c   1.000
_cell.angle_alpha   90.00
_cell.angle_beta   90.00
_cell.angle_gamma   90.00
#
_symmetry.space_group_name_H-M   'P 1'
#
loop_
_entity.id
_entity.type
_entity.pdbx_description
1 polymer ?
#
loop_
_entity_poly.entity_id
_entity_poly.type
_entity_poly.pdbx_seq_one_letter_code
_entity_poly.pdbx_strand_id
1 'polypeptide(L)'
;MKNKELVKVQIPEGYTAKIEDNEVRIVKVENEFRDGDFVVEKTYDCPFIYKGTDNAGFYLFHAGLNVYRVLIMGDNEARFGNGSLRAATAEEKQELEDALAGKWMFWNAKEKRVEKKRWRAHLGEDYFYIDGRIGYDVATEEGNDEDAEKFKYGNYFDTKERAAQAASAIKETLKKFHEENC
;
A
#
# COMPACT_ATOMS: atom_id res chain seq x y z
N MET A 1 11.03 39.09 47.69
CA MET A 1 10.52 38.42 46.49
C MET A 1 11.69 37.99 45.65
N LYS A 2 11.91 36.67 45.44
CA LYS A 2 13.01 36.20 44.55
C LYS A 2 12.55 36.36 43.11
N ASN A 3 13.26 37.16 42.31
CA ASN A 3 13.10 37.24 40.88
C ASN A 3 13.27 35.83 40.27
N LYS A 4 12.21 35.29 39.67
CA LYS A 4 12.32 34.09 38.84
C LYS A 4 12.93 34.52 37.48
N GLU A 5 14.20 34.22 37.28
CA GLU A 5 14.81 34.33 35.94
C GLU A 5 14.15 33.28 35.02
N LEU A 6 13.61 33.78 33.91
CA LEU A 6 13.09 32.91 32.86
C LEU A 6 14.26 32.52 31.92
N VAL A 7 14.66 31.28 31.96
CA VAL A 7 15.63 30.72 31.00
C VAL A 7 14.89 30.30 29.74
N LYS A 8 15.20 30.89 28.59
CA LYS A 8 14.71 30.46 27.27
C LYS A 8 15.61 29.35 26.75
N VAL A 9 15.08 28.16 26.61
CA VAL A 9 15.76 27.02 25.98
C VAL A 9 15.22 26.87 24.57
N GLN A 10 16.09 26.93 23.55
CA GLN A 10 15.73 26.55 22.19
C GLN A 10 15.78 25.03 22.08
N ILE A 11 14.64 24.44 21.71
CA ILE A 11 14.54 23.00 21.47
C ILE A 11 14.87 22.78 20.00
N PRO A 12 15.86 21.93 19.66
CA PRO A 12 16.18 21.62 18.27
C PRO A 12 15.00 20.98 17.54
N GLU A 13 14.93 21.15 16.22
CA GLU A 13 13.91 20.51 15.39
C GLU A 13 13.98 18.97 15.53
N GLY A 14 12.83 18.31 15.66
CA GLY A 14 12.75 16.87 15.92
C GLY A 14 12.90 16.48 17.40
N TYR A 15 12.94 17.46 18.33
CA TYR A 15 12.95 17.21 19.76
C TYR A 15 11.78 17.91 20.45
N THR A 16 11.35 17.39 21.56
CA THR A 16 10.35 18.01 22.45
C THR A 16 10.83 18.03 23.88
N ALA A 17 10.34 18.97 24.70
CA ALA A 17 10.61 18.98 26.12
C ALA A 17 9.53 18.17 26.85
N LYS A 18 9.96 17.17 27.64
CA LYS A 18 9.11 16.48 28.63
C LYS A 18 9.52 16.90 30.03
N ILE A 19 8.53 17.09 30.90
CA ILE A 19 8.77 17.34 32.33
C ILE A 19 8.47 16.02 33.05
N GLU A 20 9.55 15.40 33.56
CA GLU A 20 9.48 14.17 34.35
C GLU A 20 10.28 14.39 35.64
N ASP A 21 9.71 14.01 36.77
CA ASP A 21 10.36 14.12 38.08
C ASP A 21 10.93 15.53 38.43
N ASN A 22 10.19 16.57 37.99
CA ASN A 22 10.62 17.98 38.17
C ASN A 22 11.84 18.41 37.34
N GLU A 23 12.30 17.59 36.41
CA GLU A 23 13.35 17.87 35.43
C GLU A 23 12.79 18.06 34.02
N VAL A 24 13.39 18.99 33.24
CA VAL A 24 13.09 19.15 31.83
C VAL A 24 14.05 18.28 31.03
N ARG A 25 13.51 17.25 30.37
CA ARG A 25 14.28 16.40 29.46
C ARG A 25 13.95 16.75 28.02
N ILE A 26 14.97 17.01 27.22
CA ILE A 26 14.84 17.16 25.77
C ILE A 26 14.93 15.76 25.19
N VAL A 27 13.80 15.25 24.66
CA VAL A 27 13.71 13.90 24.07
C VAL A 27 13.43 14.03 22.57
N LYS A 28 14.03 13.15 21.80
CA LYS A 28 13.74 13.06 20.38
C LYS A 28 12.23 12.73 20.22
N VAL A 29 11.54 13.45 19.37
CA VAL A 29 10.16 13.09 19.00
C VAL A 29 10.25 11.74 18.31
N GLU A 30 9.80 10.67 18.98
CA GLU A 30 9.57 9.40 18.31
C GLU A 30 8.52 9.63 17.22
N ASN A 31 8.76 9.12 16.04
CA ASN A 31 7.85 9.30 14.90
C ASN A 31 6.43 8.96 15.34
N GLU A 32 5.55 9.97 15.36
CA GLU A 32 4.12 9.79 15.68
C GLU A 32 3.41 8.87 14.68
N PHE A 33 4.05 8.60 13.53
CA PHE A 33 3.45 7.87 12.42
C PHE A 33 3.80 6.40 12.48
N ARG A 34 2.78 5.58 12.14
CA ARG A 34 2.85 4.12 12.09
C ARG A 34 2.83 3.64 10.65
N ASP A 35 3.33 2.44 10.45
CA ASP A 35 3.23 1.73 9.18
C ASP A 35 1.78 1.71 8.66
N GLY A 36 1.57 2.24 7.46
CA GLY A 36 0.27 2.41 6.82
C GLY A 36 -0.37 3.78 6.96
N ASP A 37 0.20 4.68 7.74
CA ASP A 37 -0.31 6.06 7.85
C ASP A 37 -0.05 6.84 6.57
N PHE A 38 -1.02 7.67 6.18
CA PHE A 38 -0.86 8.62 5.07
C PHE A 38 -0.23 9.90 5.62
N VAL A 39 0.94 10.22 5.10
CA VAL A 39 1.76 11.36 5.56
C VAL A 39 2.25 12.18 4.38
N VAL A 40 2.69 13.39 4.67
CA VAL A 40 3.30 14.30 3.70
C VAL A 40 4.67 14.73 4.21
N GLU A 41 5.69 14.62 3.36
CA GLU A 41 6.99 15.21 3.61
C GLU A 41 6.90 16.71 3.29
N LYS A 42 7.17 17.56 4.29
CA LYS A 42 6.85 19.01 4.24
C LYS A 42 7.74 19.79 3.30
N THR A 43 8.97 19.36 3.04
CA THR A 43 9.93 20.09 2.21
C THR A 43 9.50 20.13 0.76
N TYR A 44 8.98 19.00 0.25
CA TYR A 44 8.60 18.82 -1.14
C TYR A 44 7.10 18.63 -1.33
N ASP A 45 6.34 18.67 -0.24
CA ASP A 45 4.89 18.48 -0.21
C ASP A 45 4.45 17.16 -0.89
N CYS A 46 5.21 16.09 -0.63
CA CYS A 46 5.02 14.78 -1.23
C CYS A 46 4.21 13.86 -0.33
N PRO A 47 2.96 13.49 -0.69
CA PRO A 47 2.17 12.52 0.07
C PRO A 47 2.66 11.10 -0.19
N PHE A 48 2.70 10.28 0.86
CA PHE A 48 3.04 8.86 0.77
C PHE A 48 2.43 8.03 1.90
N ILE A 49 2.37 6.72 1.71
CA ILE A 49 1.98 5.74 2.73
C ILE A 49 3.23 5.31 3.46
N TYR A 50 3.37 5.75 4.70
CA TYR A 50 4.53 5.52 5.55
C TYR A 50 4.73 4.03 5.86
N LYS A 51 5.97 3.56 5.80
CA LYS A 51 6.34 2.17 6.13
C LYS A 51 7.30 2.10 7.33
N GLY A 52 8.10 3.13 7.54
CA GLY A 52 9.10 3.18 8.59
C GLY A 52 10.20 4.18 8.29
N THR A 53 11.27 4.08 9.05
CA THR A 53 12.48 4.89 8.86
C THR A 53 13.68 3.96 8.87
N ASP A 54 14.62 4.15 7.95
CA ASP A 54 15.84 3.36 7.91
C ASP A 54 16.88 3.83 8.94
N ASN A 55 18.00 3.13 9.03
CA ASN A 55 19.09 3.44 9.98
C ASN A 55 19.76 4.79 9.71
N ALA A 56 19.63 5.34 8.51
CA ALA A 56 20.16 6.66 8.13
C ALA A 56 19.15 7.80 8.34
N GLY A 57 17.92 7.49 8.76
CA GLY A 57 16.86 8.43 9.04
C GLY A 57 15.98 8.78 7.85
N PHE A 58 16.14 8.11 6.70
CA PHE A 58 15.25 8.31 5.55
C PHE A 58 13.94 7.54 5.72
N TYR A 59 12.85 8.10 5.19
CA TYR A 59 11.54 7.48 5.24
C TYR A 59 11.39 6.40 4.19
N LEU A 60 10.99 5.21 4.65
CA LEU A 60 10.53 4.11 3.83
C LEU A 60 9.02 4.26 3.60
N PHE A 61 8.53 3.85 2.44
CA PHE A 61 7.13 3.99 2.08
C PHE A 61 6.63 2.80 1.25
N HIS A 62 5.32 2.61 1.19
CA HIS A 62 4.67 1.61 0.32
C HIS A 62 4.39 2.15 -1.07
N ALA A 63 3.82 3.34 -1.14
CA ALA A 63 3.59 4.12 -2.36
C ALA A 63 3.56 5.60 -2.02
N GLY A 64 3.86 6.46 -2.96
CA GLY A 64 3.80 7.90 -2.78
C GLY A 64 3.80 8.66 -4.10
N LEU A 65 3.59 9.97 -4.03
CA LEU A 65 3.74 10.86 -5.15
C LEU A 65 5.05 11.63 -5.03
N ASN A 66 5.80 11.72 -6.12
CA ASN A 66 7.00 12.56 -6.14
C ASN A 66 6.64 14.05 -6.36
N VAL A 67 7.64 14.93 -6.44
CA VAL A 67 7.47 16.37 -6.66
C VAL A 67 6.74 16.73 -7.96
N TYR A 68 6.68 15.81 -8.91
CA TYR A 68 5.95 15.97 -10.17
C TYR A 68 4.56 15.31 -10.12
N ARG A 69 4.08 14.92 -8.95
CA ARG A 69 2.82 14.18 -8.72
C ARG A 69 2.72 12.86 -9.48
N VAL A 70 3.87 12.22 -9.76
CA VAL A 70 3.95 10.90 -10.37
C VAL A 70 4.00 9.85 -9.29
N LEU A 71 3.15 8.83 -9.41
CA LEU A 71 3.12 7.68 -8.49
C LEU A 71 4.45 6.93 -8.55
N ILE A 72 5.04 6.73 -7.39
CA ILE A 72 6.22 5.90 -7.16
C ILE A 72 5.89 4.80 -6.15
N MET A 73 6.46 3.62 -6.38
CA MET A 73 6.30 2.48 -5.47
C MET A 73 7.52 2.38 -4.56
N GLY A 74 7.26 2.12 -3.29
CA GLY A 74 8.30 1.91 -2.29
C GLY A 74 8.84 0.50 -2.34
N ASP A 75 9.64 0.18 -3.36
CA ASP A 75 10.48 -1.01 -3.36
C ASP A 75 11.67 -0.82 -2.40
N ASN A 76 12.52 -1.84 -2.25
CA ASN A 76 13.53 -1.89 -1.19
C ASN A 76 14.59 -0.77 -1.23
N GLU A 77 14.62 0.07 -2.26
CA GLU A 77 15.62 1.13 -2.44
C GLU A 77 15.01 2.54 -2.49
N ALA A 78 13.69 2.67 -2.69
CA ALA A 78 13.04 3.96 -2.77
C ALA A 78 12.85 4.58 -1.38
N ARG A 79 13.27 5.83 -1.22
CA ARG A 79 13.28 6.58 0.05
C ARG A 79 12.79 8.00 -0.20
N PHE A 80 12.04 8.51 0.75
CA PHE A 80 11.83 9.96 0.86
C PHE A 80 12.91 10.59 1.74
N GLY A 81 13.07 11.90 1.61
CA GLY A 81 13.98 12.68 2.45
C GLY A 81 13.68 12.51 3.94
N ASN A 82 14.59 12.99 4.78
CA ASN A 82 14.51 12.94 6.24
C ASN A 82 13.97 14.24 6.85
N GLY A 83 13.21 15.02 6.08
CA GLY A 83 12.54 16.23 6.53
C GLY A 83 11.45 15.97 7.57
N SER A 84 10.71 16.99 7.95
CA SER A 84 9.60 16.80 8.89
C SER A 84 8.35 16.26 8.17
N LEU A 85 7.64 15.35 8.85
CA LEU A 85 6.37 14.81 8.38
C LEU A 85 5.19 15.55 9.02
N ARG A 86 4.06 15.49 8.34
CA ARG A 86 2.72 15.78 8.87
C ARG A 86 1.72 14.72 8.39
N ALA A 87 0.60 14.60 9.07
CA ALA A 87 -0.50 13.81 8.55
C ALA A 87 -0.97 14.39 7.20
N ALA A 88 -1.31 13.52 6.26
CA ALA A 88 -1.96 13.92 5.01
C ALA A 88 -3.37 14.42 5.29
N THR A 89 -3.82 15.43 4.53
CA THR A 89 -5.23 15.83 4.51
C THR A 89 -6.08 14.78 3.78
N ALA A 90 -7.40 14.91 3.84
CA ALA A 90 -8.30 14.02 3.12
C ALA A 90 -8.09 14.12 1.59
N GLU A 91 -7.82 15.33 1.08
CA GLU A 91 -7.58 15.60 -0.33
C GLU A 91 -6.27 14.97 -0.80
N GLU A 92 -5.19 15.10 -0.03
CA GLU A 92 -3.87 14.52 -0.35
C GLU A 92 -3.90 13.00 -0.30
N LYS A 93 -4.65 12.43 0.65
CA LYS A 93 -4.90 10.99 0.70
C LYS A 93 -5.66 10.54 -0.54
N GLN A 94 -6.73 11.24 -0.92
CA GLN A 94 -7.53 10.92 -2.10
C GLN A 94 -6.69 11.02 -3.38
N GLU A 95 -5.83 12.05 -3.50
CA GLU A 95 -4.93 12.19 -4.64
C GLU A 95 -4.03 10.96 -4.83
N LEU A 96 -3.45 10.44 -3.73
CA LEU A 96 -2.61 9.24 -3.77
C LEU A 96 -3.44 7.98 -4.07
N GLU A 97 -4.64 7.86 -3.51
CA GLU A 97 -5.56 6.75 -3.79
C GLU A 97 -6.01 6.76 -5.26
N ASP A 98 -6.30 7.93 -5.84
CA ASP A 98 -6.64 8.10 -7.26
C ASP A 98 -5.47 7.74 -8.18
N ALA A 99 -4.25 8.13 -7.81
CA ALA A 99 -3.06 7.76 -8.55
C ALA A 99 -2.80 6.25 -8.54
N LEU A 100 -3.05 5.58 -7.42
CA LEU A 100 -3.03 4.11 -7.32
C LEU A 100 -4.13 3.50 -8.20
N ALA A 101 -5.36 4.00 -8.12
CA ALA A 101 -6.49 3.51 -8.91
C ALA A 101 -6.25 3.66 -10.41
N GLY A 102 -5.62 4.75 -10.86
CA GLY A 102 -5.21 4.97 -12.25
C GLY A 102 -4.19 3.96 -12.78
N LYS A 103 -3.54 3.20 -11.90
CA LYS A 103 -2.65 2.08 -12.23
C LYS A 103 -3.27 0.72 -11.90
N TRP A 104 -4.57 0.66 -11.70
CA TRP A 104 -5.29 -0.56 -11.27
C TRP A 104 -4.73 -1.14 -9.98
N MET A 105 -4.36 -0.27 -9.03
CA MET A 105 -3.86 -0.65 -7.71
C MET A 105 -4.71 0.00 -6.61
N PHE A 106 -4.59 -0.49 -5.40
CA PHE A 106 -5.18 0.09 -4.19
C PHE A 106 -4.33 -0.23 -2.96
N TRP A 107 -4.48 0.58 -1.93
CA TRP A 107 -3.89 0.32 -0.63
C TRP A 107 -4.76 -0.64 0.19
N ASN A 108 -4.22 -1.80 0.55
CA ASN A 108 -4.85 -2.73 1.48
C ASN A 108 -4.34 -2.44 2.90
N ALA A 109 -5.10 -1.66 3.68
CA ALA A 109 -4.71 -1.26 5.03
C ALA A 109 -4.62 -2.44 6.02
N LYS A 110 -5.35 -3.53 5.78
CA LYS A 110 -5.29 -4.74 6.62
C LYS A 110 -3.99 -5.50 6.41
N GLU A 111 -3.61 -5.68 5.16
CA GLU A 111 -2.40 -6.43 4.76
C GLU A 111 -1.16 -5.54 4.69
N LYS A 112 -1.32 -4.22 4.87
CA LYS A 112 -0.26 -3.19 4.80
C LYS A 112 0.60 -3.30 3.54
N ARG A 113 -0.07 -3.37 2.40
CA ARG A 113 0.58 -3.42 1.09
C ARG A 113 -0.28 -2.83 0.00
N VAL A 114 0.37 -2.41 -1.07
CA VAL A 114 -0.32 -2.04 -2.30
C VAL A 114 -0.63 -3.32 -3.09
N GLU A 115 -1.88 -3.46 -3.50
CA GLU A 115 -2.35 -4.60 -4.28
C GLU A 115 -2.88 -4.16 -5.63
N LYS A 116 -2.77 -5.04 -6.62
CA LYS A 116 -3.43 -4.83 -7.91
C LYS A 116 -4.92 -5.09 -7.76
N LYS A 117 -5.72 -4.15 -8.23
CA LYS A 117 -7.18 -4.34 -8.34
C LYS A 117 -7.43 -5.44 -9.37
N ARG A 118 -8.09 -6.49 -8.96
CA ARG A 118 -8.49 -7.54 -9.89
C ARG A 118 -9.60 -7.02 -10.77
N TRP A 119 -9.46 -7.28 -12.07
CA TRP A 119 -10.52 -6.97 -13.02
C TRP A 119 -11.76 -7.81 -12.72
N ARG A 120 -12.94 -7.20 -12.81
CA ARG A 120 -14.23 -7.86 -12.78
C ARG A 120 -15.08 -7.28 -13.88
N ALA A 121 -15.79 -8.12 -14.63
CA ALA A 121 -16.72 -7.71 -15.66
C ALA A 121 -17.86 -6.88 -15.07
N HIS A 122 -18.41 -5.95 -15.85
CA HIS A 122 -19.67 -5.32 -15.49
C HIS A 122 -20.84 -6.28 -15.69
N LEU A 123 -21.96 -6.00 -15.02
CA LEU A 123 -23.19 -6.78 -15.21
C LEU A 123 -23.55 -6.84 -16.70
N GLY A 124 -23.74 -8.05 -17.22
CA GLY A 124 -24.03 -8.32 -18.62
C GLY A 124 -22.80 -8.45 -19.53
N GLU A 125 -21.59 -8.26 -19.04
CA GLU A 125 -20.35 -8.51 -19.79
C GLU A 125 -19.83 -9.93 -19.55
N ASP A 126 -19.11 -10.45 -20.54
CA ASP A 126 -18.53 -11.77 -20.48
C ASP A 126 -17.19 -11.77 -19.72
N TYR A 127 -16.95 -12.87 -19.03
CA TYR A 127 -15.66 -13.21 -18.43
C TYR A 127 -15.31 -14.67 -18.72
N PHE A 128 -14.03 -15.02 -18.59
CA PHE A 128 -13.52 -16.37 -18.81
C PHE A 128 -13.16 -17.04 -17.48
N TYR A 129 -13.32 -18.34 -17.39
CA TYR A 129 -12.98 -19.11 -16.20
C TYR A 129 -12.43 -20.49 -16.58
N ILE A 130 -11.77 -21.17 -15.64
CA ILE A 130 -11.27 -22.53 -15.80
C ILE A 130 -12.38 -23.52 -15.38
N ASP A 131 -12.73 -24.40 -16.27
CA ASP A 131 -13.75 -25.43 -16.05
C ASP A 131 -13.22 -26.66 -15.28
N GLY A 132 -14.10 -27.59 -14.91
CA GLY A 132 -13.73 -28.80 -14.17
C GLY A 132 -12.83 -29.78 -14.94
N ARG A 133 -12.61 -29.58 -16.25
CA ARG A 133 -11.68 -30.36 -17.08
C ARG A 133 -10.33 -29.69 -17.25
N ILE A 134 -10.11 -28.59 -16.49
CA ILE A 134 -8.95 -27.74 -16.59
C ILE A 134 -8.79 -27.18 -18.03
N GLY A 135 -9.93 -26.93 -18.70
CA GLY A 135 -10.06 -26.12 -19.90
C GLY A 135 -10.41 -24.69 -19.48
N TYR A 136 -10.87 -23.90 -20.44
CA TYR A 136 -11.53 -22.63 -20.14
C TYR A 136 -12.92 -22.61 -20.77
N ASP A 137 -13.80 -21.83 -20.16
CA ASP A 137 -15.13 -21.57 -20.64
C ASP A 137 -15.46 -20.09 -20.44
N VAL A 138 -16.59 -19.65 -20.95
CA VAL A 138 -17.09 -18.27 -20.86
C VAL A 138 -18.39 -18.24 -20.07
N ALA A 139 -18.56 -17.21 -19.26
CA ALA A 139 -19.81 -16.89 -18.59
C ALA A 139 -20.07 -15.39 -18.63
N THR A 140 -21.32 -15.00 -18.46
CA THR A 140 -21.72 -13.60 -18.35
C THR A 140 -21.86 -13.23 -16.88
N GLU A 141 -21.34 -12.07 -16.48
CA GLU A 141 -21.46 -11.54 -15.10
C GLU A 141 -22.93 -11.18 -14.82
N GLU A 142 -23.58 -11.94 -13.98
CA GLU A 142 -24.97 -11.74 -13.55
C GLU A 142 -25.06 -11.20 -12.12
N GLY A 143 -23.92 -11.08 -11.42
CA GLY A 143 -23.84 -10.64 -10.02
C GLY A 143 -24.37 -11.69 -9.04
N ASN A 144 -24.44 -12.94 -9.45
CA ASN A 144 -24.91 -14.06 -8.65
C ASN A 144 -23.77 -14.64 -7.77
N ASP A 145 -24.12 -15.60 -6.91
CA ASP A 145 -23.16 -16.22 -5.98
C ASP A 145 -22.07 -17.02 -6.72
N GLU A 146 -22.37 -17.63 -7.86
CA GLU A 146 -21.41 -18.38 -8.67
C GLU A 146 -20.33 -17.46 -9.26
N ASP A 147 -20.70 -16.30 -9.80
CA ASP A 147 -19.78 -15.28 -10.28
C ASP A 147 -18.90 -14.76 -9.14
N ALA A 148 -19.50 -14.51 -7.98
CA ALA A 148 -18.81 -14.05 -6.79
C ALA A 148 -17.79 -15.09 -6.29
N GLU A 149 -18.11 -16.38 -6.30
CA GLU A 149 -17.19 -17.46 -5.94
C GLU A 149 -16.04 -17.59 -6.92
N LYS A 150 -16.31 -17.62 -8.24
CA LYS A 150 -15.26 -17.65 -9.26
C LYS A 150 -14.30 -16.46 -9.08
N PHE A 151 -14.85 -15.25 -8.89
CA PHE A 151 -14.05 -14.06 -8.62
C PHE A 151 -13.22 -14.21 -7.34
N LYS A 152 -13.83 -14.64 -6.23
CA LYS A 152 -13.16 -14.83 -4.93
C LYS A 152 -11.97 -15.77 -5.01
N TYR A 153 -12.11 -16.89 -5.67
CA TYR A 153 -11.06 -17.91 -5.76
C TYR A 153 -10.05 -17.71 -6.88
N GLY A 154 -10.16 -16.63 -7.64
CA GLY A 154 -9.19 -16.32 -8.69
C GLY A 154 -9.47 -16.99 -10.03
N ASN A 155 -10.57 -17.68 -10.17
CA ASN A 155 -11.00 -18.32 -11.39
C ASN A 155 -11.89 -17.38 -12.23
N TYR A 156 -11.35 -16.18 -12.57
CA TYR A 156 -12.10 -15.13 -13.22
C TYR A 156 -11.13 -14.27 -14.04
N PHE A 157 -11.22 -14.29 -15.35
CA PHE A 157 -10.27 -13.69 -16.28
C PHE A 157 -10.96 -12.76 -17.28
N ASP A 158 -10.26 -11.68 -17.61
CA ASP A 158 -10.72 -10.69 -18.59
C ASP A 158 -10.55 -11.15 -20.04
N THR A 159 -9.70 -12.15 -20.29
CA THR A 159 -9.46 -12.67 -21.64
C THR A 159 -9.33 -14.19 -21.64
N LYS A 160 -9.72 -14.77 -22.77
CA LYS A 160 -9.58 -16.18 -23.10
C LYS A 160 -8.12 -16.66 -22.97
N GLU A 161 -7.18 -15.85 -23.43
CA GLU A 161 -5.77 -16.15 -23.41
C GLU A 161 -5.24 -16.30 -21.98
N ARG A 162 -5.67 -15.41 -21.06
CA ARG A 162 -5.30 -15.50 -19.64
C ARG A 162 -5.90 -16.73 -18.97
N ALA A 163 -7.14 -17.05 -19.24
CA ALA A 163 -7.77 -18.27 -18.74
C ALA A 163 -7.04 -19.53 -19.25
N ALA A 164 -6.70 -19.58 -20.54
CA ALA A 164 -5.98 -20.69 -21.15
C ALA A 164 -4.55 -20.85 -20.57
N GLN A 165 -3.84 -19.74 -20.33
CA GLN A 165 -2.50 -19.76 -19.69
C GLN A 165 -2.60 -20.31 -18.26
N ALA A 166 -3.58 -19.85 -17.48
CA ALA A 166 -3.79 -20.32 -16.11
C ALA A 166 -4.16 -21.83 -16.09
N ALA A 167 -5.03 -22.29 -16.99
CA ALA A 167 -5.37 -23.70 -17.14
C ALA A 167 -4.14 -24.55 -17.47
N SER A 168 -3.26 -24.07 -18.36
CA SER A 168 -2.01 -24.75 -18.70
C SER A 168 -1.09 -24.87 -17.50
N ALA A 169 -0.90 -23.79 -16.74
CA ALA A 169 -0.07 -23.80 -15.52
C ALA A 169 -0.59 -24.78 -14.46
N ILE A 170 -1.91 -24.90 -14.30
CA ILE A 170 -2.52 -25.89 -13.38
C ILE A 170 -2.21 -27.31 -13.84
N LYS A 171 -2.37 -27.62 -15.16
CA LYS A 171 -2.03 -28.93 -15.72
C LYS A 171 -0.58 -29.31 -15.46
N GLU A 172 0.36 -28.39 -15.69
CA GLU A 172 1.77 -28.62 -15.43
C GLU A 172 2.06 -28.85 -13.95
N THR A 173 1.43 -28.09 -13.08
CA THR A 173 1.58 -28.25 -11.63
C THR A 173 1.08 -29.60 -11.16
N LEU A 174 -0.08 -30.05 -11.63
CA LEU A 174 -0.63 -31.37 -11.31
C LEU A 174 0.28 -32.49 -11.85
N LYS A 175 0.79 -32.34 -13.08
CA LYS A 175 1.73 -33.32 -13.66
C LYS A 175 2.99 -33.46 -12.80
N LYS A 176 3.63 -32.36 -12.44
CA LYS A 176 4.81 -32.36 -11.56
C LYS A 176 4.52 -32.99 -10.20
N PHE A 177 3.38 -32.65 -9.59
CA PHE A 177 2.98 -33.22 -8.32
C PHE A 177 2.87 -34.75 -8.38
N HIS A 178 2.29 -35.30 -9.46
CA HIS A 178 2.20 -36.75 -9.65
C HIS A 178 3.57 -37.41 -9.92
N GLU A 179 4.43 -36.76 -10.69
CA GLU A 179 5.79 -37.25 -10.96
C GLU A 179 6.67 -37.32 -9.69
N GLU A 180 6.46 -36.38 -8.76
CA GLU A 180 7.23 -36.30 -7.52
C GLU A 180 6.66 -37.17 -6.38
N ASN A 181 5.39 -37.59 -6.44
CA ASN A 181 4.68 -38.28 -5.36
C ASN A 181 4.10 -39.66 -5.75
N CYS A 182 4.36 -40.16 -6.93
CA CYS A 182 4.03 -41.51 -7.41
C CYS A 182 5.28 -42.22 -7.88
#